data_e640200e152742023347ba0eb03dddd0
#
_entry.id   e640200e152742023347ba0eb03dddd0
#
_cell.length_a   1.000
_cell.length_b   1.000
_cell.length_c   1.000
_cell.angle_alpha   90.00
_cell.angle_beta   90.00
_cell.angle_gamma   90.00
#
_symmetry.space_group_name_H-M   'P 1'
#
loop_
_entity.id
_entity.type
_entity.pdbx_description
1 polymer ?
#
loop_
_entity_poly.entity_id
_entity_poly.type
_entity_poly.pdbx_seq_one_letter_code
_entity_poly.pdbx_strand_id
1 'polypeptide(L)'
;MREFLIISGPCVLEDLETALFIAEELKKITAELGFSYIFKASFDKANRTSISSYRGPGLEKGLSMLQEVKNKAGVKVITDVHETWQVKPVSEVVDVVQIPAFLCRQTDLLVAAGRFAKVVNIKKGQFMAPWDMKYAVEKVKADGEAEVWLTERGTTFGYRNLVVDFRSIPIMKAFADRVIFDATHSVQLPGGGGGKSAGEREFVPYLARASVAVGVDGLFMEVHPEPEKALCDGPNSLPLKEVKPLLSQIKKLREALSNGKPA
;
A
#
# COMPACT_ATOMS: atom_id res chain seq x y z
N MET A 1 22.57 -4.30 0.81
CA MET A 1 21.36 -3.43 0.82
C MET A 1 20.17 -4.26 1.28
N ARG A 2 19.26 -3.68 2.08
CA ARG A 2 17.98 -4.33 2.36
C ARG A 2 17.22 -4.58 1.05
N GLU A 3 16.50 -5.70 1.00
CA GLU A 3 15.64 -6.10 -0.12
C GLU A 3 14.56 -5.02 -0.36
N PHE A 4 14.39 -4.60 -1.61
CA PHE A 4 13.40 -3.59 -1.98
C PHE A 4 12.05 -4.23 -2.20
N LEU A 5 11.03 -3.68 -1.56
CA LEU A 5 9.71 -4.28 -1.50
C LEU A 5 8.75 -3.67 -2.52
N ILE A 6 8.02 -4.51 -3.22
CA ILE A 6 6.87 -4.13 -4.05
C ILE A 6 5.61 -4.68 -3.41
N ILE A 7 4.74 -3.78 -2.96
CA ILE A 7 3.40 -4.08 -2.47
C ILE A 7 2.43 -3.67 -3.58
N SER A 8 1.78 -4.64 -4.22
CA SER A 8 0.94 -4.31 -5.38
C SER A 8 -0.15 -5.36 -5.61
N GLY A 9 -1.27 -4.90 -6.18
CA GLY A 9 -2.43 -5.70 -6.49
C GLY A 9 -3.62 -4.79 -6.79
N PRO A 10 -4.85 -5.34 -6.92
CA PRO A 10 -6.03 -4.53 -7.16
C PRO A 10 -6.41 -3.71 -5.92
N CYS A 11 -7.13 -2.62 -6.13
CA CYS A 11 -7.62 -1.78 -5.03
C CYS A 11 -8.47 -2.61 -4.04
N VAL A 12 -9.38 -3.42 -4.57
CA VAL A 12 -10.34 -4.26 -3.84
C VAL A 12 -10.41 -5.63 -4.50
N LEU A 13 -10.75 -6.66 -3.75
CA LEU A 13 -11.08 -7.97 -4.30
C LEU A 13 -12.41 -7.88 -5.06
N GLU A 14 -12.38 -8.15 -6.36
CA GLU A 14 -13.53 -8.20 -7.23
C GLU A 14 -13.99 -9.66 -7.40
N ASP A 15 -13.08 -10.48 -7.92
CA ASP A 15 -13.22 -11.94 -8.05
C ASP A 15 -11.85 -12.62 -7.88
N LEU A 16 -11.87 -13.94 -7.68
CA LEU A 16 -10.65 -14.71 -7.41
C LEU A 16 -9.79 -14.88 -8.67
N GLU A 17 -10.38 -15.02 -9.84
CA GLU A 17 -9.64 -15.23 -11.10
C GLU A 17 -8.79 -14.01 -11.44
N THR A 18 -9.39 -12.82 -11.39
CA THR A 18 -8.68 -11.54 -11.55
C THR A 18 -7.58 -11.36 -10.51
N ALA A 19 -7.85 -11.69 -9.24
CA ALA A 19 -6.87 -11.57 -8.17
C ALA A 19 -5.66 -12.50 -8.39
N LEU A 20 -5.89 -13.75 -8.77
CA LEU A 20 -4.83 -14.72 -9.08
C LEU A 20 -4.03 -14.27 -10.30
N PHE A 21 -4.67 -13.89 -11.38
CA PHE A 21 -3.99 -13.40 -12.58
C PHE A 21 -3.04 -12.22 -12.27
N ILE A 22 -3.53 -11.23 -11.51
CA ILE A 22 -2.70 -10.09 -11.10
C ILE A 22 -1.54 -10.55 -10.22
N ALA A 23 -1.78 -11.42 -9.26
CA ALA A 23 -0.75 -11.91 -8.33
C ALA A 23 0.37 -12.67 -9.06
N GLU A 24 0.02 -13.54 -9.99
CA GLU A 24 0.96 -14.35 -10.77
C GLU A 24 1.81 -13.49 -11.72
N GLU A 25 1.19 -12.55 -12.45
CA GLU A 25 1.92 -11.65 -13.34
C GLU A 25 2.86 -10.71 -12.55
N LEU A 26 2.41 -10.14 -11.43
CA LEU A 26 3.27 -9.31 -10.59
C LEU A 26 4.41 -10.10 -9.95
N LYS A 27 4.17 -11.34 -9.50
CA LYS A 27 5.20 -12.25 -9.01
C LYS A 27 6.28 -12.48 -10.06
N LYS A 28 5.87 -12.78 -11.30
CA LYS A 28 6.78 -13.00 -12.41
C LYS A 28 7.63 -11.77 -12.72
N ILE A 29 6.98 -10.59 -12.83
CA ILE A 29 7.68 -9.31 -13.11
C ILE A 29 8.67 -8.98 -12.00
N THR A 30 8.27 -9.10 -10.74
CA THR A 30 9.13 -8.74 -9.59
C THR A 30 10.30 -9.71 -9.43
N ALA A 31 10.08 -11.01 -9.62
CA ALA A 31 11.14 -12.03 -9.58
C ALA A 31 12.19 -11.80 -10.67
N GLU A 32 11.78 -11.52 -11.92
CA GLU A 32 12.69 -11.21 -13.03
C GLU A 32 13.57 -9.98 -12.74
N LEU A 33 13.01 -9.00 -12.03
CA LEU A 33 13.72 -7.76 -11.70
C LEU A 33 14.48 -7.82 -10.36
N GLY A 34 14.33 -8.89 -9.59
CA GLY A 34 15.01 -9.08 -8.30
C GLY A 34 14.40 -8.26 -7.16
N PHE A 35 13.08 -8.05 -7.17
CA PHE A 35 12.34 -7.40 -6.11
C PHE A 35 11.55 -8.40 -5.26
N SER A 36 11.42 -8.12 -3.96
CA SER A 36 10.46 -8.81 -3.11
C SER A 36 9.04 -8.36 -3.42
N TYR A 37 8.09 -9.28 -3.35
CA TYR A 37 6.71 -9.01 -3.69
C TYR A 37 5.73 -9.42 -2.59
N ILE A 38 4.75 -8.55 -2.34
CA ILE A 38 3.57 -8.84 -1.51
C ILE A 38 2.32 -8.43 -2.29
N PHE A 39 1.40 -9.38 -2.47
CA PHE A 39 0.11 -9.12 -3.10
C PHE A 39 -0.78 -8.32 -2.15
N LYS A 40 -1.35 -7.22 -2.63
CA LYS A 40 -2.29 -6.39 -1.86
C LYS A 40 -3.67 -6.37 -2.48
N ALA A 41 -4.68 -6.62 -1.68
CA ALA A 41 -6.07 -6.29 -2.01
C ALA A 41 -6.88 -6.06 -0.74
N SER A 42 -7.90 -5.18 -0.80
CA SER A 42 -8.83 -4.97 0.32
C SER A 42 -10.03 -5.90 0.21
N PHE A 43 -10.46 -6.47 1.32
CA PHE A 43 -11.72 -7.24 1.39
C PHE A 43 -12.95 -6.33 1.57
N ASP A 44 -12.74 -5.11 2.07
CA ASP A 44 -13.76 -4.08 2.22
C ASP A 44 -13.14 -2.69 2.03
N LYS A 45 -13.89 -1.80 1.41
CA LYS A 45 -13.62 -0.36 1.30
C LYS A 45 -14.59 0.41 2.20
N ALA A 46 -14.30 0.40 3.51
CA ALA A 46 -15.20 0.93 4.54
C ALA A 46 -15.44 2.45 4.46
N ASN A 47 -14.59 3.19 3.74
CA ASN A 47 -14.61 4.66 3.66
C ASN A 47 -14.99 5.20 2.28
N ARG A 48 -15.83 4.49 1.53
CA ARG A 48 -16.34 4.97 0.22
C ARG A 48 -17.09 6.28 0.35
N THR A 49 -16.93 7.18 -0.63
CA THR A 49 -17.65 8.46 -0.67
C THR A 49 -19.15 8.28 -0.84
N SER A 50 -19.57 7.40 -1.74
CA SER A 50 -20.99 7.07 -1.95
C SER A 50 -21.37 5.77 -1.27
N ILE A 51 -22.54 5.74 -0.63
CA ILE A 51 -23.10 4.54 -0.01
C ILE A 51 -23.37 3.42 -1.01
N SER A 52 -23.63 3.77 -2.27
CA SER A 52 -23.88 2.81 -3.35
C SER A 52 -22.63 2.25 -4.03
N SER A 53 -21.43 2.73 -3.64
CA SER A 53 -20.18 2.25 -4.23
C SER A 53 -19.87 0.82 -3.82
N TYR A 54 -19.27 0.05 -4.73
CA TYR A 54 -18.81 -1.31 -4.43
C TYR A 54 -17.80 -1.28 -3.28
N ARG A 55 -18.03 -2.11 -2.28
CA ARG A 55 -17.19 -2.18 -1.08
C ARG A 55 -16.24 -3.36 -1.04
N GLY A 56 -16.53 -4.42 -1.75
CA GLY A 56 -15.77 -5.67 -1.71
C GLY A 56 -16.61 -6.87 -1.29
N PRO A 57 -16.01 -8.08 -1.22
CA PRO A 57 -16.70 -9.31 -0.87
C PRO A 57 -17.05 -9.46 0.61
N GLY A 58 -16.54 -8.58 1.48
CA GLY A 58 -16.63 -8.70 2.92
C GLY A 58 -15.53 -9.58 3.54
N LEU A 59 -15.48 -9.64 4.88
CA LEU A 59 -14.37 -10.23 5.62
C LEU A 59 -14.19 -11.73 5.31
N GLU A 60 -15.20 -12.55 5.53
CA GLU A 60 -15.07 -14.02 5.44
C GLU A 60 -14.66 -14.46 4.03
N LYS A 61 -15.43 -14.02 3.01
CA LYS A 61 -15.14 -14.34 1.62
C LYS A 61 -13.82 -13.74 1.16
N GLY A 62 -13.51 -12.51 1.59
CA GLY A 62 -12.25 -11.84 1.26
C GLY A 62 -11.04 -12.56 1.83
N LEU A 63 -11.10 -13.01 3.08
CA LEU A 63 -10.02 -13.81 3.69
C LEU A 63 -9.83 -15.16 3.00
N SER A 64 -10.91 -15.83 2.63
CA SER A 64 -10.83 -17.06 1.84
C SER A 64 -10.14 -16.82 0.50
N MET A 65 -10.49 -15.75 -0.22
CA MET A 65 -9.86 -15.40 -1.50
C MET A 65 -8.37 -15.07 -1.31
N LEU A 66 -8.00 -14.29 -0.28
CA LEU A 66 -6.60 -13.97 0.02
C LEU A 66 -5.78 -15.23 0.36
N GLN A 67 -6.37 -16.16 1.11
CA GLN A 67 -5.72 -17.45 1.41
C GLN A 67 -5.50 -18.26 0.14
N GLU A 68 -6.46 -18.27 -0.79
CA GLU A 68 -6.29 -18.94 -2.08
C GLU A 68 -5.21 -18.29 -2.94
N VAL A 69 -5.16 -16.96 -3.01
CA VAL A 69 -4.07 -16.24 -3.71
C VAL A 69 -2.72 -16.59 -3.10
N LYS A 70 -2.62 -16.55 -1.76
CA LYS A 70 -1.40 -16.91 -1.03
C LYS A 70 -0.92 -18.32 -1.38
N ASN A 71 -1.82 -19.29 -1.39
CA ASN A 71 -1.49 -20.70 -1.63
C ASN A 71 -1.19 -20.97 -3.10
N LYS A 72 -2.05 -20.52 -4.03
CA LYS A 72 -1.95 -20.84 -5.46
C LYS A 72 -0.84 -20.05 -6.15
N ALA A 73 -0.77 -18.73 -5.93
CA ALA A 73 0.32 -17.93 -6.48
C ALA A 73 1.62 -18.05 -5.69
N GLY A 74 1.61 -18.56 -4.45
CA GLY A 74 2.79 -18.71 -3.60
C GLY A 74 3.43 -17.34 -3.30
N VAL A 75 2.64 -16.37 -2.88
CA VAL A 75 3.05 -15.00 -2.55
C VAL A 75 2.64 -14.63 -1.13
N LYS A 76 3.35 -13.69 -0.51
CA LYS A 76 2.87 -13.04 0.71
C LYS A 76 1.68 -12.14 0.39
N VAL A 77 0.80 -11.94 1.37
CA VAL A 77 -0.41 -11.13 1.19
C VAL A 77 -0.54 -10.06 2.27
N ILE A 78 -1.13 -8.92 1.91
CA ILE A 78 -1.46 -7.79 2.78
C ILE A 78 -2.89 -7.35 2.52
N THR A 79 -3.64 -7.05 3.58
CA THR A 79 -4.96 -6.40 3.49
C THR A 79 -5.14 -5.39 4.61
N ASP A 80 -6.07 -4.46 4.43
CA ASP A 80 -6.42 -3.45 5.43
C ASP A 80 -7.54 -3.92 6.36
N VAL A 81 -7.48 -3.45 7.62
CA VAL A 81 -8.50 -3.64 8.66
C VAL A 81 -9.11 -2.30 9.05
N HIS A 82 -10.37 -2.31 9.48
CA HIS A 82 -11.13 -1.09 9.80
C HIS A 82 -11.64 -1.08 11.24
N GLU A 83 -11.82 -2.25 11.84
CA GLU A 83 -12.35 -2.47 13.17
C GLU A 83 -11.42 -3.38 13.98
N THR A 84 -11.36 -3.19 15.30
CA THR A 84 -10.46 -3.95 16.18
C THR A 84 -10.70 -5.45 16.12
N TRP A 85 -11.96 -5.89 16.04
CA TRP A 85 -12.34 -7.29 15.97
C TRP A 85 -11.90 -8.00 14.68
N GLN A 86 -11.63 -7.25 13.60
CA GLN A 86 -11.14 -7.81 12.33
C GLN A 86 -9.66 -8.19 12.41
N VAL A 87 -8.88 -7.55 13.30
CA VAL A 87 -7.42 -7.69 13.32
C VAL A 87 -6.98 -9.13 13.52
N LYS A 88 -7.55 -9.82 14.53
CA LYS A 88 -7.17 -11.19 14.84
C LYS A 88 -7.44 -12.15 13.68
N PRO A 89 -8.67 -12.29 13.14
CA PRO A 89 -8.92 -13.20 12.03
C PRO A 89 -8.13 -12.82 10.75
N VAL A 90 -7.88 -11.54 10.50
CA VAL A 90 -7.05 -11.10 9.38
C VAL A 90 -5.60 -11.53 9.57
N SER A 91 -5.03 -11.35 10.76
CA SER A 91 -3.63 -11.71 11.05
C SER A 91 -3.31 -13.20 10.95
N GLU A 92 -4.32 -14.05 11.04
CA GLU A 92 -4.19 -15.51 10.87
C GLU A 92 -4.00 -15.90 9.40
N VAL A 93 -4.42 -15.04 8.46
CA VAL A 93 -4.35 -15.29 7.02
C VAL A 93 -3.21 -14.51 6.36
N VAL A 94 -3.10 -13.20 6.66
CA VAL A 94 -2.18 -12.32 5.95
C VAL A 94 -0.80 -12.24 6.60
N ASP A 95 0.20 -11.89 5.81
CA ASP A 95 1.58 -11.70 6.30
C ASP A 95 1.79 -10.28 6.86
N VAL A 96 1.00 -9.32 6.38
CA VAL A 96 1.04 -7.92 6.82
C VAL A 96 -0.37 -7.42 7.02
N VAL A 97 -0.65 -6.82 8.18
CA VAL A 97 -1.90 -6.10 8.45
C VAL A 97 -1.70 -4.62 8.11
N GLN A 98 -2.58 -4.05 7.29
CA GLN A 98 -2.53 -2.63 6.94
C GLN A 98 -3.55 -1.82 7.72
N ILE A 99 -3.13 -0.66 8.22
CA ILE A 99 -4.00 0.37 8.80
C ILE A 99 -4.24 1.45 7.76
N PRO A 100 -5.50 1.71 7.35
CA PRO A 100 -5.83 2.78 6.41
C PRO A 100 -5.44 4.17 6.92
N ALA A 101 -5.21 5.10 5.99
CA ALA A 101 -4.75 6.45 6.30
C ALA A 101 -5.69 7.20 7.25
N PHE A 102 -7.00 7.10 7.09
CA PHE A 102 -7.97 7.76 7.98
C PHE A 102 -7.95 7.21 9.40
N LEU A 103 -7.52 5.98 9.60
CA LEU A 103 -7.51 5.28 10.88
C LEU A 103 -6.11 5.26 11.55
N CYS A 104 -5.14 5.95 11.00
CA CYS A 104 -3.75 5.93 11.47
C CYS A 104 -3.55 6.46 12.90
N ARG A 105 -4.55 7.09 13.50
CA ARG A 105 -4.54 7.59 14.89
C ARG A 105 -5.38 6.76 15.86
N GLN A 106 -6.17 5.79 15.39
CA GLN A 106 -7.09 5.00 16.23
C GLN A 106 -6.32 4.09 17.18
N THR A 107 -6.29 4.46 18.46
CA THR A 107 -5.45 3.80 19.47
C THR A 107 -5.76 2.33 19.59
N ASP A 108 -7.04 1.96 19.78
CA ASP A 108 -7.42 0.56 20.01
C ASP A 108 -7.13 -0.32 18.80
N LEU A 109 -7.30 0.21 17.58
CA LEU A 109 -7.00 -0.49 16.34
C LEU A 109 -5.49 -0.74 16.18
N LEU A 110 -4.66 0.27 16.48
CA LEU A 110 -3.20 0.18 16.41
C LEU A 110 -2.65 -0.79 17.45
N VAL A 111 -3.13 -0.72 18.68
CA VAL A 111 -2.75 -1.66 19.76
C VAL A 111 -3.16 -3.09 19.41
N ALA A 112 -4.39 -3.29 18.91
CA ALA A 112 -4.83 -4.61 18.46
C ALA A 112 -3.97 -5.14 17.30
N ALA A 113 -3.60 -4.28 16.35
CA ALA A 113 -2.71 -4.67 15.25
C ALA A 113 -1.34 -5.10 15.77
N GLY A 114 -0.75 -4.37 16.70
CA GLY A 114 0.52 -4.74 17.34
C GLY A 114 0.48 -6.07 18.09
N ARG A 115 -0.65 -6.35 18.75
CA ARG A 115 -0.84 -7.59 19.53
C ARG A 115 -0.93 -8.85 18.66
N PHE A 116 -1.60 -8.77 17.51
CA PHE A 116 -1.93 -9.96 16.72
C PHE A 116 -1.13 -10.11 15.44
N ALA A 117 -0.64 -9.03 14.83
CA ALA A 117 0.09 -9.10 13.57
C ALA A 117 1.60 -9.23 13.79
N LYS A 118 2.28 -9.89 12.85
CA LYS A 118 3.76 -9.92 12.79
C LYS A 118 4.34 -8.65 12.20
N VAL A 119 3.64 -8.09 11.22
CA VAL A 119 4.01 -6.86 10.53
C VAL A 119 2.78 -5.98 10.41
N VAL A 120 2.91 -4.71 10.76
CA VAL A 120 1.85 -3.69 10.62
C VAL A 120 2.33 -2.59 9.69
N ASN A 121 1.61 -2.38 8.59
CA ASN A 121 1.84 -1.27 7.67
C ASN A 121 0.82 -0.16 7.93
N ILE A 122 1.27 1.01 8.38
CA ILE A 122 0.40 2.16 8.66
C ILE A 122 0.49 3.15 7.51
N LYS A 123 -0.62 3.39 6.81
CA LYS A 123 -0.72 4.50 5.85
C LYS A 123 -0.73 5.82 6.59
N LYS A 124 0.20 6.73 6.26
CA LYS A 124 0.19 8.08 6.86
C LYS A 124 -1.09 8.82 6.47
N GLY A 125 -1.83 9.31 7.45
CA GLY A 125 -3.00 10.16 7.19
C GLY A 125 -2.63 11.42 6.41
N GLN A 126 -3.49 11.86 5.50
CA GLN A 126 -3.28 13.08 4.71
C GLN A 126 -3.20 14.35 5.57
N PHE A 127 -3.70 14.27 6.79
CA PHE A 127 -3.72 15.32 7.81
C PHE A 127 -2.54 15.22 8.81
N MET A 128 -1.66 14.21 8.68
CA MET A 128 -0.59 13.94 9.63
C MET A 128 0.72 14.59 9.21
N ALA A 129 1.38 15.24 10.16
CA ALA A 129 2.78 15.57 10.02
C ALA A 129 3.64 14.27 10.09
N PRO A 130 4.72 14.14 9.31
CA PRO A 130 5.53 12.93 9.33
C PRO A 130 6.15 12.63 10.71
N TRP A 131 6.49 13.65 11.49
CA TRP A 131 7.01 13.50 12.87
C TRP A 131 6.01 12.86 13.81
N ASP A 132 4.71 13.11 13.63
CA ASP A 132 3.66 12.61 14.51
C ASP A 132 3.36 11.13 14.27
N MET A 133 3.84 10.57 13.16
CA MET A 133 3.69 9.14 12.89
C MET A 133 4.44 8.26 13.91
N LYS A 134 5.42 8.79 14.64
CA LYS A 134 6.07 8.09 15.75
C LYS A 134 5.07 7.62 16.80
N TYR A 135 4.04 8.43 17.09
CA TYR A 135 3.01 8.05 18.08
C TYR A 135 2.14 6.89 17.60
N ALA A 136 1.93 6.77 16.29
CA ALA A 136 1.26 5.60 15.73
C ALA A 136 2.12 4.33 15.87
N VAL A 137 3.44 4.46 15.64
CA VAL A 137 4.41 3.37 15.87
C VAL A 137 4.43 2.95 17.34
N GLU A 138 4.50 3.91 18.26
CA GLU A 138 4.47 3.65 19.72
C GLU A 138 3.22 2.88 20.15
N LYS A 139 2.04 3.22 19.59
CA LYS A 139 0.79 2.50 19.88
C LYS A 139 0.83 1.05 19.40
N VAL A 140 1.36 0.78 18.22
CA VAL A 140 1.52 -0.60 17.74
C VAL A 140 2.48 -1.38 18.63
N LYS A 141 3.56 -0.74 19.09
CA LYS A 141 4.58 -1.38 19.95
C LYS A 141 4.18 -1.44 21.44
N ALA A 142 3.06 -0.85 21.83
CA ALA A 142 2.65 -0.81 23.24
C ALA A 142 2.27 -2.20 23.82
N ASP A 143 1.80 -3.12 22.98
CA ASP A 143 1.31 -4.44 23.42
C ASP A 143 1.68 -5.56 22.41
N GLY A 144 2.87 -5.45 21.80
CA GLY A 144 3.37 -6.45 20.86
C GLY A 144 4.74 -6.12 20.28
N GLU A 145 5.30 -7.09 19.58
CA GLU A 145 6.63 -7.03 18.95
C GLU A 145 6.55 -6.89 17.40
N ALA A 146 5.43 -6.40 16.89
CA ALA A 146 5.23 -6.30 15.44
C ALA A 146 6.27 -5.39 14.79
N GLU A 147 6.80 -5.79 13.64
CA GLU A 147 7.57 -4.90 12.75
C GLU A 147 6.61 -3.82 12.20
N VAL A 148 7.01 -2.55 12.28
CA VAL A 148 6.14 -1.43 11.88
C VAL A 148 6.67 -0.74 10.64
N TRP A 149 5.87 -0.77 9.58
CA TRP A 149 6.14 -0.03 8.35
C TRP A 149 5.26 1.21 8.29
N LEU A 150 5.79 2.30 7.77
CA LEU A 150 5.03 3.51 7.48
C LEU A 150 4.95 3.72 5.97
N THR A 151 3.78 4.09 5.49
CA THR A 151 3.58 4.37 4.06
C THR A 151 3.20 5.83 3.86
N GLU A 152 4.09 6.59 3.18
CA GLU A 152 3.80 7.94 2.68
C GLU A 152 2.82 7.84 1.50
N ARG A 153 1.80 8.71 1.47
CA ARG A 153 0.77 8.74 0.43
C ARG A 153 0.22 10.14 0.11
N GLY A 154 0.98 11.15 0.46
CA GLY A 154 0.59 12.54 0.27
C GLY A 154 -0.12 13.17 1.47
N THR A 155 -0.14 14.48 1.46
CA THR A 155 -0.75 15.35 2.46
C THR A 155 -1.75 16.27 1.77
N THR A 156 -2.88 16.55 2.43
CA THR A 156 -3.89 17.48 1.92
C THR A 156 -3.30 18.87 1.70
N PHE A 157 -3.50 19.39 0.50
CA PHE A 157 -3.09 20.75 0.13
C PHE A 157 -4.27 21.45 -0.55
N GLY A 158 -5.04 22.19 0.23
CA GLY A 158 -6.32 22.76 -0.20
C GLY A 158 -7.42 21.70 -0.33
N TYR A 159 -8.45 22.01 -1.11
CA TYR A 159 -9.56 21.11 -1.36
C TYR A 159 -9.22 20.11 -2.48
N ARG A 160 -9.50 18.82 -2.25
CA ARG A 160 -9.40 17.74 -3.26
C ARG A 160 -8.04 17.63 -3.94
N ASN A 161 -6.97 18.05 -3.28
CA ASN A 161 -5.63 17.94 -3.81
C ASN A 161 -4.67 17.39 -2.76
N LEU A 162 -3.64 16.69 -3.23
CA LEU A 162 -2.58 16.13 -2.40
C LEU A 162 -1.22 16.56 -2.94
N VAL A 163 -0.28 16.77 -2.02
CA VAL A 163 1.14 16.97 -2.36
C VAL A 163 1.99 15.99 -1.56
N VAL A 164 3.14 15.62 -2.11
CA VAL A 164 4.12 14.78 -1.40
C VAL A 164 5.30 15.64 -0.99
N ASP A 165 5.52 15.71 0.31
CA ASP A 165 6.78 16.21 0.85
C ASP A 165 7.74 15.02 1.02
N PHE A 166 8.68 14.88 0.10
CA PHE A 166 9.64 13.77 0.15
C PHE A 166 10.57 13.79 1.36
N ARG A 167 10.68 14.89 2.12
CA ARG A 167 11.36 14.94 3.41
C ARG A 167 10.70 14.03 4.44
N SER A 168 9.42 13.72 4.28
CA SER A 168 8.69 12.78 5.12
C SER A 168 9.35 11.40 5.20
N ILE A 169 10.01 10.98 4.12
CA ILE A 169 10.65 9.66 4.04
C ILE A 169 11.82 9.54 5.03
N PRO A 170 12.87 10.36 4.99
CA PRO A 170 13.95 10.28 5.96
C PRO A 170 13.49 10.60 7.40
N ILE A 171 12.48 11.45 7.60
CA ILE A 171 11.91 11.72 8.91
C ILE A 171 11.29 10.44 9.49
N MET A 172 10.43 9.76 8.76
CA MET A 172 9.76 8.55 9.22
C MET A 172 10.72 7.36 9.37
N LYS A 173 11.80 7.30 8.59
CA LYS A 173 12.84 6.29 8.73
C LYS A 173 13.57 6.32 10.09
N ALA A 174 13.50 7.42 10.82
CA ALA A 174 14.14 7.53 12.12
C ALA A 174 13.46 6.66 13.21
N PHE A 175 12.21 6.22 12.99
CA PHE A 175 11.43 5.50 13.99
C PHE A 175 10.56 4.35 13.44
N ALA A 176 10.58 4.12 12.15
CA ALA A 176 9.91 2.98 11.52
C ALA A 176 10.92 1.93 11.05
N ASP A 177 10.52 0.67 11.04
CA ASP A 177 11.35 -0.42 10.56
C ASP A 177 11.55 -0.36 9.03
N ARG A 178 10.51 0.11 8.28
CA ARG A 178 10.57 0.43 6.85
C ARG A 178 9.68 1.64 6.53
N VAL A 179 10.05 2.37 5.50
CA VAL A 179 9.21 3.41 4.89
C VAL A 179 8.89 3.05 3.45
N ILE A 180 7.60 2.93 3.15
CA ILE A 180 7.05 2.60 1.84
C ILE A 180 6.49 3.87 1.22
N PHE A 181 6.54 4.00 -0.09
CA PHE A 181 5.88 5.07 -0.81
C PHE A 181 4.71 4.53 -1.63
N ASP A 182 3.52 5.07 -1.40
CA ASP A 182 2.32 4.78 -2.19
C ASP A 182 2.25 5.72 -3.39
N ALA A 183 2.64 5.22 -4.54
CA ALA A 183 2.70 6.01 -5.76
C ALA A 183 1.32 6.29 -6.38
N THR A 184 0.34 5.40 -6.14
CA THR A 184 -1.00 5.52 -6.73
C THR A 184 -1.93 6.43 -5.92
N HIS A 185 -1.93 6.32 -4.60
CA HIS A 185 -2.77 7.20 -3.78
C HIS A 185 -2.19 8.62 -3.59
N SER A 186 -0.90 8.83 -3.87
CA SER A 186 -0.28 10.15 -3.83
C SER A 186 -0.78 11.10 -4.91
N VAL A 187 -1.34 10.55 -6.01
CA VAL A 187 -1.90 11.32 -7.14
C VAL A 187 -3.43 11.27 -7.17
N GLN A 188 -4.06 10.82 -6.08
CA GLN A 188 -5.50 10.80 -5.93
C GLN A 188 -6.04 12.21 -5.77
N LEU A 189 -7.19 12.49 -6.39
CA LEU A 189 -7.99 13.70 -6.18
C LEU A 189 -9.25 13.31 -5.38
N PRO A 190 -9.22 13.40 -4.03
CA PRO A 190 -10.31 12.91 -3.19
C PRO A 190 -11.62 13.64 -3.50
N GLY A 191 -12.68 12.87 -3.86
CA GLY A 191 -13.99 13.43 -4.20
C GLY A 191 -14.04 14.24 -5.51
N GLY A 192 -12.96 14.25 -6.32
CA GLY A 192 -12.87 15.03 -7.56
C GLY A 192 -13.77 14.54 -8.70
N GLY A 193 -14.27 13.29 -8.61
CA GLY A 193 -15.09 12.65 -9.64
C GLY A 193 -16.59 12.61 -9.38
N GLY A 194 -17.18 13.60 -8.70
CA GLY A 194 -18.64 13.65 -8.49
C GLY A 194 -19.17 12.46 -7.67
N GLY A 195 -18.65 12.25 -6.46
CA GLY A 195 -19.01 11.11 -5.59
C GLY A 195 -18.05 9.92 -5.69
N LYS A 196 -17.01 10.04 -6.51
CA LYS A 196 -15.89 9.10 -6.62
C LYS A 196 -14.57 9.85 -6.51
N SER A 197 -13.50 9.14 -6.18
CA SER A 197 -12.15 9.69 -6.30
C SER A 197 -11.78 9.80 -7.79
N ALA A 198 -11.17 10.92 -8.17
CA ALA A 198 -10.43 11.07 -9.41
C ALA A 198 -8.93 10.88 -9.15
N GLY A 199 -8.11 10.89 -10.17
CA GLY A 199 -6.66 10.76 -10.04
C GLY A 199 -5.92 11.12 -11.29
N GLU A 200 -4.64 11.41 -11.12
CA GLU A 200 -3.71 11.84 -12.17
C GLU A 200 -2.63 10.77 -12.35
N ARG A 201 -3.04 9.60 -12.84
CA ARG A 201 -2.20 8.39 -13.04
C ARG A 201 -0.88 8.69 -13.77
N GLU A 202 -0.87 9.64 -14.67
CA GLU A 202 0.31 10.04 -15.44
C GLU A 202 1.48 10.49 -14.56
N PHE A 203 1.23 10.95 -13.34
CA PHE A 203 2.29 11.37 -12.40
C PHE A 203 2.85 10.23 -11.55
N VAL A 204 2.22 9.05 -11.52
CA VAL A 204 2.71 7.89 -10.76
C VAL A 204 4.16 7.55 -11.06
N PRO A 205 4.63 7.45 -12.32
CA PRO A 205 6.02 7.13 -12.60
C PRO A 205 7.01 8.19 -12.12
N TYR A 206 6.62 9.45 -12.10
CA TYR A 206 7.47 10.55 -11.63
C TYR A 206 7.68 10.48 -10.12
N LEU A 207 6.59 10.36 -9.37
CA LEU A 207 6.64 10.30 -7.91
C LEU A 207 7.30 9.00 -7.41
N ALA A 208 7.05 7.87 -8.09
CA ALA A 208 7.72 6.62 -7.78
C ALA A 208 9.24 6.74 -7.90
N ARG A 209 9.76 7.30 -8.99
CA ARG A 209 11.20 7.53 -9.17
C ARG A 209 11.77 8.50 -8.14
N ALA A 210 11.08 9.60 -7.87
CA ALA A 210 11.51 10.59 -6.87
C ALA A 210 11.62 9.96 -5.48
N SER A 211 10.64 9.15 -5.06
CA SER A 211 10.65 8.47 -3.77
C SER A 211 11.83 7.49 -3.63
N VAL A 212 12.16 6.79 -4.71
CA VAL A 212 13.32 5.87 -4.74
C VAL A 212 14.63 6.66 -4.64
N ALA A 213 14.73 7.82 -5.29
CA ALA A 213 15.89 8.70 -5.20
C ALA A 213 16.11 9.21 -3.76
N VAL A 214 15.06 9.44 -3.00
CA VAL A 214 15.14 9.83 -1.57
C VAL A 214 15.42 8.64 -0.66
N GLY A 215 15.27 7.41 -1.15
CA GLY A 215 15.67 6.20 -0.43
C GLY A 215 14.56 5.47 0.32
N VAL A 216 13.35 5.36 -0.23
CA VAL A 216 12.30 4.48 0.32
C VAL A 216 12.74 3.02 0.32
N ASP A 217 12.13 2.21 1.19
CA ASP A 217 12.41 0.77 1.32
C ASP A 217 11.53 -0.07 0.40
N GLY A 218 10.51 0.53 -0.23
CA GLY A 218 9.61 -0.13 -1.16
C GLY A 218 8.57 0.81 -1.76
N LEU A 219 7.87 0.31 -2.77
CA LEU A 219 6.74 0.97 -3.43
C LEU A 219 5.44 0.21 -3.18
N PHE A 220 4.39 0.98 -2.99
CA PHE A 220 3.02 0.51 -3.01
C PHE A 220 2.34 1.03 -4.28
N MET A 221 1.66 0.15 -5.02
CA MET A 221 0.96 0.51 -6.25
C MET A 221 -0.31 -0.32 -6.41
N GLU A 222 -1.43 0.34 -6.65
CA GLU A 222 -2.63 -0.35 -7.12
C GLU A 222 -2.56 -0.56 -8.64
N VAL A 223 -2.88 -1.77 -9.08
CA VAL A 223 -2.81 -2.16 -10.49
C VAL A 223 -4.06 -2.92 -10.89
N HIS A 224 -4.44 -2.79 -12.15
CA HIS A 224 -5.55 -3.55 -12.73
C HIS A 224 -5.23 -3.86 -14.20
N PRO A 225 -5.65 -5.03 -14.74
CA PRO A 225 -5.47 -5.34 -16.16
C PRO A 225 -6.13 -4.30 -17.07
N GLU A 226 -7.33 -3.85 -16.69
CA GLU A 226 -8.15 -2.86 -17.38
C GLU A 226 -8.68 -1.82 -16.36
N PRO A 227 -7.90 -0.81 -15.96
CA PRO A 227 -8.27 0.14 -14.90
C PRO A 227 -9.63 0.82 -15.08
N GLU A 228 -10.07 0.99 -16.31
CA GLU A 228 -11.37 1.59 -16.67
C GLU A 228 -12.56 0.71 -16.25
N LYS A 229 -12.33 -0.61 -16.06
CA LYS A 229 -13.34 -1.58 -15.59
C LYS A 229 -13.26 -1.83 -14.09
N ALA A 230 -12.19 -1.33 -13.41
CA ALA A 230 -12.00 -1.55 -11.98
C ALA A 230 -13.17 -0.99 -11.16
N LEU A 231 -13.65 -1.77 -10.19
CA LEU A 231 -14.77 -1.39 -9.33
C LEU A 231 -14.38 -0.36 -8.26
N CYS A 232 -13.06 -0.14 -8.07
CA CYS A 232 -12.50 0.84 -7.12
C CYS A 232 -11.25 1.48 -7.70
N ASP A 233 -11.09 2.79 -7.49
CA ASP A 233 -9.91 3.62 -7.76
C ASP A 233 -9.26 3.44 -9.16
N GLY A 234 -10.08 3.07 -10.16
CA GLY A 234 -9.64 2.91 -11.54
C GLY A 234 -8.82 4.08 -12.09
N PRO A 235 -9.20 5.37 -11.87
CA PRO A 235 -8.43 6.53 -12.32
C PRO A 235 -7.00 6.59 -11.79
N ASN A 236 -6.71 6.00 -10.63
CA ASN A 236 -5.37 5.99 -10.04
C ASN A 236 -4.60 4.71 -10.32
N SER A 237 -5.31 3.59 -10.58
CA SER A 237 -4.68 2.29 -10.78
C SER A 237 -3.84 2.27 -12.04
N LEU A 238 -2.63 1.70 -11.95
CA LEU A 238 -1.77 1.49 -13.10
C LEU A 238 -2.29 0.33 -13.96
N PRO A 239 -2.27 0.44 -15.29
CA PRO A 239 -2.41 -0.70 -16.16
C PRO A 239 -1.31 -1.73 -15.87
N LEU A 240 -1.67 -3.01 -15.70
CA LEU A 240 -0.72 -4.07 -15.38
C LEU A 240 0.48 -4.12 -16.36
N LYS A 241 0.22 -3.85 -17.65
CA LYS A 241 1.25 -3.78 -18.70
C LYS A 241 2.32 -2.69 -18.48
N GLU A 242 2.02 -1.66 -17.69
CA GLU A 242 2.94 -0.53 -17.41
C GLU A 242 3.85 -0.80 -16.20
N VAL A 243 3.57 -1.85 -15.42
CA VAL A 243 4.33 -2.15 -14.19
C VAL A 243 5.76 -2.57 -14.51
N LYS A 244 5.97 -3.48 -15.46
CA LYS A 244 7.32 -3.95 -15.82
C LYS A 244 8.22 -2.82 -16.34
N PRO A 245 7.79 -1.95 -17.28
CA PRO A 245 8.56 -0.78 -17.69
C PRO A 245 8.93 0.15 -16.53
N LEU A 246 7.99 0.45 -15.63
CA LEU A 246 8.25 1.28 -14.46
C LEU A 246 9.27 0.64 -13.52
N LEU A 247 9.07 -0.61 -13.13
CA LEU A 247 9.97 -1.31 -12.22
C LEU A 247 11.38 -1.51 -12.81
N SER A 248 11.50 -1.64 -14.12
CA SER A 248 12.81 -1.67 -14.81
C SER A 248 13.56 -0.34 -14.67
N GLN A 249 12.86 0.81 -14.75
CA GLN A 249 13.46 2.12 -14.47
C GLN A 249 13.88 2.26 -12.99
N ILE A 250 13.01 1.80 -12.08
CA ILE A 250 13.31 1.79 -10.63
C ILE A 250 14.56 0.97 -10.33
N LYS A 251 14.71 -0.21 -10.95
CA LYS A 251 15.92 -1.03 -10.79
C LYS A 251 17.19 -0.28 -11.19
N LYS A 252 17.20 0.31 -12.40
CA LYS A 252 18.33 1.10 -12.90
C LYS A 252 18.67 2.27 -11.98
N LEU A 253 17.66 2.99 -11.49
CA LEU A 253 17.84 4.11 -10.57
C LEU A 253 18.48 3.65 -9.26
N ARG A 254 18.01 2.55 -8.68
CA ARG A 254 18.58 1.98 -7.45
C ARG A 254 20.03 1.52 -7.64
N GLU A 255 20.34 0.91 -8.75
CA GLU A 255 21.71 0.51 -9.11
C GLU A 255 22.64 1.73 -9.18
N ALA A 256 22.20 2.80 -9.85
CA ALA A 256 22.97 4.04 -9.94
C ALA A 256 23.21 4.69 -8.59
N LEU A 257 22.18 4.74 -7.72
CA LEU A 257 22.30 5.29 -6.36
C LEU A 257 23.20 4.46 -5.44
N SER A 258 23.30 3.15 -5.69
CA SER A 258 24.18 2.26 -4.90
C SER A 258 25.63 2.42 -5.27
N ASN A 259 25.94 2.63 -6.56
CA ASN A 259 27.29 2.80 -7.07
C ASN A 259 27.89 4.18 -6.72
N GLY A 260 27.06 5.16 -6.34
CA GLY A 260 27.48 6.51 -5.97
C GLY A 260 27.70 6.73 -4.47
N LYS A 261 27.54 5.72 -3.62
CA LYS A 261 27.87 5.85 -2.19
C LYS A 261 29.38 5.63 -2.00
N PRO A 262 30.12 6.57 -1.39
CA PRO A 262 31.46 6.28 -0.92
C PRO A 262 31.39 5.10 0.06
N ALA A 263 32.38 4.22 -0.02
CA ALA A 263 32.54 3.04 0.83
C ALA A 263 32.66 3.44 2.32
#